data_ad11558034c312936bb438ab9400b7b8
#
_entry.id   ad11558034c312936bb438ab9400b7b8
#
_cell.length_a   1.000
_cell.length_b   1.000
_cell.length_c   1.000
_cell.angle_alpha   90.00
_cell.angle_beta   90.00
_cell.angle_gamma   90.00
#
_symmetry.space_group_name_H-M   'P 1'
#
loop_
_entity.id
_entity.type
_entity.pdbx_description
1 polymer ?
#
loop_
_entity_poly.entity_id
_entity_poly.type
_entity_poly.pdbx_seq_one_letter_code
_entity_poly.pdbx_strand_id
1 'polypeptide(L)'
;MSKEQNKNYGKSIRTKLLSVARKENVFNQTILTRYFQERLLYRISQTHYRGNFYLKGGALMYAYEKFAARPTLDIDFLGNNISNEGASIIAAFREICSVPYEEDGVIFDTENISSQNITEFKDYHGIRLSIPVKMDTIAQVLTMDIGFGDVVTPSPIDLDYPVLLEHLPSANILAYSLETVIAEKMHAIVDLADQSSRMKDYYDLYKILQNEKYNPTTLQEAIKHTFENRHTPYNENTMFFRKEFGSNQQMQVRWTAFMRKITSTDKLSFTEVIAFLQQRLLPFWENMKDE
;
A
#
# COMPACT_ATOMS: atom_id res chain seq x y z
N MET A 1 -13.32 -41.36 -26.24
CA MET A 1 -12.69 -40.74 -25.03
C MET A 1 -11.91 -39.53 -25.48
N SER A 2 -12.51 -38.34 -25.39
CA SER A 2 -11.82 -37.06 -25.68
C SER A 2 -10.73 -36.85 -24.64
N LYS A 3 -9.49 -36.68 -25.09
CA LYS A 3 -8.43 -36.16 -24.23
C LYS A 3 -8.85 -34.76 -23.78
N GLU A 4 -9.31 -34.61 -22.55
CA GLU A 4 -9.31 -33.32 -21.88
C GLU A 4 -7.86 -32.82 -21.92
N GLN A 5 -7.60 -31.87 -22.79
CA GLN A 5 -6.32 -31.13 -22.74
C GLN A 5 -6.26 -30.42 -21.41
N ASN A 6 -5.42 -30.91 -20.52
CA ASN A 6 -5.10 -30.23 -19.26
C ASN A 6 -4.68 -28.80 -19.61
N LYS A 7 -5.59 -27.87 -19.42
CA LYS A 7 -5.42 -26.45 -19.76
C LYS A 7 -4.38 -25.88 -18.80
N ASN A 8 -3.18 -25.63 -19.29
CA ASN A 8 -2.14 -25.01 -18.46
C ASN A 8 -2.44 -23.51 -18.33
N TYR A 9 -3.30 -23.17 -17.36
CA TYR A 9 -3.70 -21.81 -17.09
C TYR A 9 -2.48 -20.94 -16.76
N GLY A 10 -1.56 -21.41 -15.93
CA GLY A 10 -0.37 -20.65 -15.53
C GLY A 10 0.47 -20.18 -16.71
N LYS A 11 0.72 -21.04 -17.70
CA LYS A 11 1.46 -20.69 -18.92
C LYS A 11 0.71 -19.64 -19.77
N SER A 12 -0.60 -19.79 -19.90
CA SER A 12 -1.46 -18.83 -20.63
C SER A 12 -1.44 -17.47 -19.96
N ILE A 13 -1.65 -17.42 -18.66
CA ILE A 13 -1.63 -16.18 -17.84
C ILE A 13 -0.27 -15.49 -17.91
N ARG A 14 0.82 -16.23 -17.74
CA ARG A 14 2.18 -15.69 -17.86
C ARG A 14 2.41 -14.98 -19.19
N THR A 15 1.93 -15.56 -20.30
CA THR A 15 2.07 -14.94 -21.62
C THR A 15 1.26 -13.65 -21.74
N LYS A 16 0.04 -13.61 -21.20
CA LYS A 16 -0.81 -12.41 -21.16
C LYS A 16 -0.17 -11.29 -20.31
N LEU A 17 0.36 -11.63 -19.12
CA LEU A 17 1.03 -10.66 -18.24
C LEU A 17 2.28 -10.07 -18.89
N LEU A 18 3.05 -10.85 -19.65
CA LEU A 18 4.18 -10.32 -20.41
C LEU A 18 3.73 -9.31 -21.48
N SER A 19 2.57 -9.54 -22.09
CA SER A 19 1.99 -8.59 -23.05
C SER A 19 1.55 -7.29 -22.37
N VAL A 20 0.97 -7.38 -21.16
CA VAL A 20 0.66 -6.20 -20.33
C VAL A 20 1.93 -5.42 -20.00
N ALA A 21 2.98 -6.11 -19.52
CA ALA A 21 4.27 -5.47 -19.18
C ALA A 21 4.85 -4.67 -20.35
N ARG A 22 4.78 -5.22 -21.56
CA ARG A 22 5.26 -4.55 -22.79
C ARG A 22 4.39 -3.35 -23.17
N LYS A 23 3.06 -3.51 -23.11
CA LYS A 23 2.10 -2.45 -23.44
C LYS A 23 2.25 -1.25 -22.52
N GLU A 24 2.36 -1.50 -21.21
CA GLU A 24 2.45 -0.46 -20.19
C GLU A 24 3.89 0.04 -19.94
N ASN A 25 4.88 -0.52 -20.67
CA ASN A 25 6.30 -0.21 -20.50
C ASN A 25 6.79 -0.35 -19.05
N VAL A 26 6.35 -1.41 -18.38
CA VAL A 26 6.67 -1.72 -16.97
C VAL A 26 7.49 -3.01 -16.91
N PHE A 27 8.41 -3.12 -15.95
CA PHE A 27 9.17 -4.35 -15.75
C PHE A 27 8.25 -5.54 -15.50
N ASN A 28 8.51 -6.66 -16.20
CA ASN A 28 7.71 -7.88 -16.08
C ASN A 28 7.60 -8.36 -14.62
N GLN A 29 8.68 -8.23 -13.85
CA GLN A 29 8.69 -8.57 -12.42
C GLN A 29 7.66 -7.76 -11.62
N THR A 30 7.50 -6.47 -11.91
CA THR A 30 6.49 -5.61 -11.27
C THR A 30 5.08 -6.08 -11.59
N ILE A 31 4.81 -6.46 -12.84
CA ILE A 31 3.52 -7.00 -13.26
C ILE A 31 3.21 -8.32 -12.58
N LEU A 32 4.20 -9.21 -12.47
CA LEU A 32 4.03 -10.50 -11.78
C LEU A 32 3.73 -10.30 -10.29
N THR A 33 4.47 -9.43 -9.61
CA THR A 33 4.20 -9.12 -8.20
C THR A 33 2.80 -8.53 -8.01
N ARG A 34 2.40 -7.55 -8.83
CA ARG A 34 1.04 -6.99 -8.81
C ARG A 34 -0.03 -8.05 -9.07
N TYR A 35 0.22 -8.96 -9.99
CA TYR A 35 -0.72 -10.04 -10.29
C TYR A 35 -0.92 -10.97 -9.09
N PHE A 36 0.16 -11.39 -8.43
CA PHE A 36 0.04 -12.21 -7.23
C PHE A 36 -0.64 -11.47 -6.07
N GLN A 37 -0.37 -10.18 -5.91
CA GLN A 37 -1.07 -9.33 -4.94
C GLN A 37 -2.57 -9.29 -5.25
N GLU A 38 -2.95 -9.01 -6.49
CA GLU A 38 -4.34 -9.00 -6.96
C GLU A 38 -5.04 -10.32 -6.69
N ARG A 39 -4.41 -11.46 -6.98
CA ARG A 39 -5.00 -12.78 -6.78
C ARG A 39 -5.12 -13.17 -5.30
N LEU A 40 -4.23 -12.68 -4.46
CA LEU A 40 -4.39 -12.81 -3.00
C LEU A 40 -5.56 -11.97 -2.48
N LEU A 41 -5.67 -10.71 -2.91
CA LEU A 41 -6.80 -9.84 -2.56
C LEU A 41 -8.14 -10.46 -2.98
N TYR A 42 -8.19 -11.09 -4.16
CA TYR A 42 -9.37 -11.84 -4.60
C TYR A 42 -9.72 -12.96 -3.60
N ARG A 43 -8.75 -13.75 -3.14
CA ARG A 43 -9.02 -14.81 -2.16
C ARG A 43 -9.48 -14.26 -0.82
N ILE A 44 -8.91 -13.16 -0.35
CA ILE A 44 -9.41 -12.47 0.86
C ILE A 44 -10.89 -12.11 0.67
N SER A 45 -11.27 -11.55 -0.48
CA SER A 45 -12.65 -11.14 -0.78
C SER A 45 -13.66 -12.29 -0.79
N GLN A 46 -13.20 -13.54 -0.96
CA GLN A 46 -14.04 -14.74 -1.00
C GLN A 46 -14.18 -15.41 0.37
N THR A 47 -13.61 -14.85 1.42
CA THR A 47 -13.64 -15.40 2.80
C THR A 47 -14.32 -14.46 3.78
N HIS A 48 -14.66 -14.96 4.94
CA HIS A 48 -15.17 -14.12 6.04
C HIS A 48 -14.12 -13.15 6.58
N TYR A 49 -12.83 -13.36 6.25
CA TYR A 49 -11.72 -12.45 6.63
C TYR A 49 -11.72 -11.13 5.86
N ARG A 50 -12.60 -10.93 4.86
CA ARG A 50 -12.73 -9.66 4.13
C ARG A 50 -12.89 -8.46 5.08
N GLY A 51 -13.62 -8.63 6.17
CA GLY A 51 -13.86 -7.60 7.18
C GLY A 51 -12.71 -7.38 8.16
N ASN A 52 -11.65 -8.21 8.11
CA ASN A 52 -10.55 -8.15 9.06
C ASN A 52 -9.27 -7.50 8.51
N PHE A 53 -9.16 -7.29 7.20
CA PHE A 53 -7.96 -6.73 6.58
C PHE A 53 -8.34 -5.54 5.71
N TYR A 54 -7.91 -4.34 6.12
CA TYR A 54 -8.13 -3.11 5.36
C TYR A 54 -6.86 -2.78 4.57
N LEU A 55 -6.98 -2.77 3.24
CA LEU A 55 -5.86 -2.48 2.35
C LEU A 55 -5.37 -1.05 2.55
N LYS A 56 -4.05 -0.88 2.69
CA LYS A 56 -3.37 0.42 2.75
C LYS A 56 -2.09 0.42 1.91
N GLY A 57 -1.29 1.46 2.03
CA GLY A 57 0.04 1.51 1.44
C GLY A 57 0.11 1.54 -0.09
N GLY A 58 1.20 1.00 -0.64
CA GLY A 58 1.51 1.10 -2.07
C GLY A 58 0.55 0.33 -2.97
N ALA A 59 0.01 -0.80 -2.50
CA ALA A 59 -0.96 -1.58 -3.26
C ALA A 59 -2.30 -0.83 -3.39
N LEU A 60 -2.71 -0.08 -2.35
CA LEU A 60 -3.87 0.81 -2.44
C LEU A 60 -3.62 1.96 -3.42
N MET A 61 -2.42 2.54 -3.45
CA MET A 61 -2.08 3.59 -4.43
C MET A 61 -2.22 3.10 -5.87
N TYR A 62 -1.89 1.83 -6.14
CA TYR A 62 -2.13 1.26 -7.45
C TYR A 62 -3.63 1.23 -7.81
N ALA A 63 -4.54 1.07 -6.86
CA ALA A 63 -5.97 1.10 -7.15
C ALA A 63 -6.43 2.47 -7.66
N TYR A 64 -5.86 3.56 -7.17
CA TYR A 64 -6.15 4.92 -7.62
C TYR A 64 -5.42 5.29 -8.90
N GLU A 65 -4.11 5.14 -8.94
CA GLU A 65 -3.23 5.69 -9.98
C GLU A 65 -2.89 4.68 -11.09
N LYS A 66 -3.27 3.41 -10.95
CA LYS A 66 -2.95 2.33 -11.90
C LYS A 66 -1.43 2.24 -12.15
N PHE A 67 -1.01 2.26 -13.41
CA PHE A 67 0.39 2.17 -13.81
C PHE A 67 1.21 3.44 -13.53
N ALA A 68 0.56 4.57 -13.17
CA ALA A 68 1.25 5.77 -12.70
C ALA A 68 1.72 5.65 -11.24
N ALA A 69 1.14 4.70 -10.46
CA ALA A 69 1.61 4.42 -9.11
C ALA A 69 3.03 3.86 -9.11
N ARG A 70 3.85 4.32 -8.15
CA ARG A 70 5.19 3.73 -7.96
C ARG A 70 5.11 2.22 -7.72
N PRO A 71 6.12 1.45 -8.12
CA PRO A 71 6.20 0.03 -7.79
C PRO A 71 6.20 -0.20 -6.27
N THR A 72 5.48 -1.23 -5.84
CA THR A 72 5.55 -1.76 -4.47
C THR A 72 5.75 -3.27 -4.51
N LEU A 73 6.52 -3.78 -3.56
CA LEU A 73 6.78 -5.22 -3.43
C LEU A 73 5.85 -5.84 -2.37
N ASP A 74 5.53 -5.06 -1.35
CA ASP A 74 4.75 -5.50 -0.20
C ASP A 74 3.30 -5.07 -0.34
N ILE A 75 2.40 -5.82 0.31
CA ILE A 75 1.03 -5.42 0.56
C ILE A 75 0.95 -4.96 2.01
N ASP A 76 0.36 -3.80 2.25
CA ASP A 76 0.16 -3.27 3.59
C ASP A 76 -1.32 -3.41 3.98
N PHE A 77 -1.59 -3.94 5.18
CA PHE A 77 -2.92 -4.02 5.77
C PHE A 77 -2.99 -3.41 7.16
N LEU A 78 -4.16 -2.91 7.53
CA LEU A 78 -4.56 -2.80 8.92
C LEU A 78 -5.36 -4.05 9.29
N GLY A 79 -4.93 -4.75 10.35
CA GLY A 79 -5.69 -5.83 10.97
C GLY A 79 -6.77 -5.25 11.90
N ASN A 80 -8.03 -5.62 11.69
CA ASN A 80 -9.18 -5.17 12.45
C ASN A 80 -9.96 -6.37 12.98
N ASN A 81 -10.28 -6.37 14.27
CA ASN A 81 -11.02 -7.45 14.94
C ASN A 81 -10.43 -8.85 14.68
N ILE A 82 -9.12 -8.94 14.64
CA ILE A 82 -8.36 -10.19 14.51
C ILE A 82 -7.16 -10.16 15.47
N SER A 83 -6.73 -11.32 15.94
CA SER A 83 -5.57 -11.43 16.83
C SER A 83 -4.30 -10.94 16.12
N ASN A 84 -3.44 -10.23 16.86
CA ASN A 84 -2.11 -9.81 16.41
C ASN A 84 -1.01 -10.84 16.69
N GLU A 85 -1.38 -12.11 16.96
CA GLU A 85 -0.44 -13.20 17.12
C GLU A 85 -0.10 -13.84 15.77
N GLY A 86 1.19 -14.06 15.50
CA GLY A 86 1.66 -14.64 14.24
C GLY A 86 1.00 -15.96 13.87
N ALA A 87 0.76 -16.84 14.86
CA ALA A 87 0.10 -18.11 14.62
C ALA A 87 -1.34 -17.95 14.13
N SER A 88 -2.09 -17.01 14.72
CA SER A 88 -3.47 -16.70 14.33
C SER A 88 -3.54 -16.12 12.91
N ILE A 89 -2.61 -15.24 12.55
CA ILE A 89 -2.52 -14.67 11.23
C ILE A 89 -2.13 -15.73 10.18
N ILE A 90 -1.16 -16.61 10.48
CA ILE A 90 -0.83 -17.75 9.62
C ILE A 90 -2.06 -18.62 9.36
N ALA A 91 -2.83 -18.96 10.42
CA ALA A 91 -4.03 -19.77 10.28
C ALA A 91 -5.07 -19.12 9.35
N ALA A 92 -5.32 -17.81 9.51
CA ALA A 92 -6.23 -17.05 8.64
C ALA A 92 -5.75 -17.07 7.17
N PHE A 93 -4.46 -16.85 6.92
CA PHE A 93 -3.95 -16.83 5.56
C PHE A 93 -3.81 -18.22 4.94
N ARG A 94 -3.68 -19.29 5.72
CA ARG A 94 -3.83 -20.67 5.22
C ARG A 94 -5.23 -20.91 4.65
N GLU A 95 -6.25 -20.48 5.36
CA GLU A 95 -7.64 -20.59 4.90
C GLU A 95 -7.87 -19.73 3.65
N ILE A 96 -7.46 -18.45 3.67
CA ILE A 96 -7.57 -17.54 2.53
C ILE A 96 -6.89 -18.11 1.30
N CYS A 97 -5.64 -18.55 1.41
CA CYS A 97 -4.86 -19.09 0.30
C CYS A 97 -5.39 -20.45 -0.21
N SER A 98 -6.18 -21.15 0.58
CA SER A 98 -6.83 -22.40 0.19
C SER A 98 -8.09 -22.22 -0.64
N VAL A 99 -8.61 -20.99 -0.81
CA VAL A 99 -9.76 -20.71 -1.70
C VAL A 99 -9.38 -21.08 -3.13
N PRO A 100 -10.08 -22.05 -3.75
CA PRO A 100 -9.73 -22.54 -5.08
C PRO A 100 -10.11 -21.54 -6.17
N TYR A 101 -9.20 -21.30 -7.09
CA TYR A 101 -9.49 -20.60 -8.35
C TYR A 101 -8.40 -20.94 -9.38
N GLU A 102 -8.61 -22.01 -10.13
CA GLU A 102 -7.61 -22.60 -11.04
C GLU A 102 -7.33 -21.73 -12.28
N GLU A 103 -8.32 -20.96 -12.73
CA GLU A 103 -8.22 -20.18 -13.98
C GLU A 103 -7.19 -19.05 -13.92
N ASP A 104 -6.79 -18.60 -12.72
CA ASP A 104 -5.75 -17.59 -12.54
C ASP A 104 -4.32 -18.17 -12.56
N GLY A 105 -4.21 -19.50 -12.54
CA GLY A 105 -2.96 -20.23 -12.60
C GLY A 105 -2.04 -20.05 -11.39
N VAL A 106 -2.54 -19.46 -10.27
CA VAL A 106 -1.77 -19.14 -9.06
C VAL A 106 -1.94 -20.23 -8.01
N ILE A 107 -0.84 -20.69 -7.46
CA ILE A 107 -0.80 -21.66 -6.37
C ILE A 107 -0.05 -21.01 -5.19
N PHE A 108 -0.74 -20.79 -4.08
CA PHE A 108 -0.14 -20.38 -2.83
C PHE A 108 0.28 -21.62 -2.02
N ASP A 109 1.51 -21.61 -1.53
CA ASP A 109 2.05 -22.71 -0.70
C ASP A 109 1.64 -22.46 0.77
N THR A 110 0.52 -23.04 1.14
CA THR A 110 -0.09 -22.85 2.47
C THR A 110 0.69 -23.47 3.60
N GLU A 111 1.52 -24.49 3.33
CA GLU A 111 2.31 -25.16 4.35
C GLU A 111 3.54 -24.34 4.77
N ASN A 112 4.08 -23.54 3.87
CA ASN A 112 5.31 -22.78 4.07
C ASN A 112 5.04 -21.27 4.33
N ILE A 113 3.84 -20.90 4.77
CA ILE A 113 3.56 -19.54 5.24
C ILE A 113 4.30 -19.31 6.55
N SER A 114 5.03 -18.20 6.64
CA SER A 114 5.77 -17.80 7.84
C SER A 114 5.46 -16.38 8.27
N SER A 115 5.62 -16.10 9.56
CA SER A 115 5.43 -14.76 10.12
C SER A 115 6.65 -14.30 10.90
N GLN A 116 6.83 -12.98 10.94
CA GLN A 116 7.85 -12.29 11.72
C GLN A 116 7.22 -11.06 12.35
N ASN A 117 7.50 -10.83 13.64
CA ASN A 117 7.10 -9.57 14.28
C ASN A 117 7.94 -8.42 13.73
N ILE A 118 7.27 -7.31 13.42
CA ILE A 118 7.91 -6.06 12.98
C ILE A 118 7.47 -4.93 13.90
N THR A 119 8.33 -3.92 14.04
CA THR A 119 8.01 -2.68 14.76
C THR A 119 7.85 -1.58 13.72
N GLU A 120 6.63 -1.13 13.46
CA GLU A 120 6.38 -0.05 12.49
C GLU A 120 6.72 1.33 13.07
N PHE A 121 6.36 1.57 14.32
CA PHE A 121 6.68 2.76 15.11
C PHE A 121 6.88 2.36 16.59
N LYS A 122 7.42 3.26 17.40
CA LYS A 122 7.90 3.01 18.78
C LYS A 122 7.02 2.13 19.67
N ASP A 123 5.69 2.11 19.43
CA ASP A 123 4.73 1.38 20.24
C ASP A 123 3.79 0.46 19.44
N TYR A 124 3.91 0.42 18.10
CA TYR A 124 3.05 -0.39 17.24
C TYR A 124 3.75 -1.66 16.78
N HIS A 125 3.24 -2.79 17.24
CA HIS A 125 3.70 -4.10 16.82
C HIS A 125 2.89 -4.52 15.59
N GLY A 126 3.60 -4.82 14.50
CA GLY A 126 3.03 -5.39 13.30
C GLY A 126 3.53 -6.81 13.06
N ILE A 127 2.93 -7.46 12.08
CA ILE A 127 3.33 -8.79 11.62
C ILE A 127 3.68 -8.71 10.15
N ARG A 128 4.88 -9.12 9.79
CA ARG A 128 5.26 -9.42 8.41
C ARG A 128 4.95 -10.88 8.12
N LEU A 129 4.14 -11.11 7.11
CA LEU A 129 3.82 -12.44 6.61
C LEU A 129 4.54 -12.68 5.29
N SER A 130 5.07 -13.88 5.10
CA SER A 130 5.70 -14.33 3.86
C SER A 130 4.96 -15.54 3.34
N ILE A 131 4.42 -15.45 2.11
CA ILE A 131 3.65 -16.51 1.45
C ILE A 131 4.36 -16.90 0.16
N PRO A 132 4.91 -18.11 0.07
CA PRO A 132 5.44 -18.61 -1.20
C PRO A 132 4.30 -18.81 -2.20
N VAL A 133 4.51 -18.36 -3.43
CA VAL A 133 3.53 -18.40 -4.51
C VAL A 133 4.18 -18.88 -5.80
N LYS A 134 3.44 -19.68 -6.57
CA LYS A 134 3.89 -20.25 -7.84
C LYS A 134 2.87 -20.02 -8.95
N MET A 135 3.35 -19.86 -10.17
CA MET A 135 2.57 -19.84 -11.38
C MET A 135 3.43 -20.37 -12.54
N ASP A 136 3.06 -21.50 -13.13
CA ASP A 136 3.86 -22.20 -14.14
C ASP A 136 5.29 -22.47 -13.63
N THR A 137 6.32 -21.92 -14.26
CA THR A 137 7.73 -22.02 -13.84
C THR A 137 8.18 -20.87 -12.94
N ILE A 138 7.31 -19.94 -12.63
CA ILE A 138 7.63 -18.78 -11.79
C ILE A 138 7.34 -19.13 -10.34
N ALA A 139 8.31 -18.81 -9.46
CA ALA A 139 8.14 -18.89 -8.02
C ALA A 139 8.61 -17.57 -7.38
N GLN A 140 7.83 -17.06 -6.42
CA GLN A 140 8.13 -15.86 -5.65
C GLN A 140 7.70 -16.04 -4.18
N VAL A 141 8.10 -15.12 -3.34
CA VAL A 141 7.55 -14.95 -2.00
C VAL A 141 6.80 -13.62 -1.98
N LEU A 142 5.51 -13.67 -1.69
CA LEU A 142 4.68 -12.49 -1.42
C LEU A 142 4.91 -12.08 0.03
N THR A 143 5.22 -10.79 0.23
CA THR A 143 5.39 -10.21 1.55
C THR A 143 4.22 -9.29 1.88
N MET A 144 3.71 -9.39 3.09
CA MET A 144 2.65 -8.54 3.60
C MET A 144 3.02 -8.01 4.98
N ASP A 145 2.72 -6.74 5.21
CA ASP A 145 2.84 -6.09 6.51
C ASP A 145 1.44 -5.79 7.05
N ILE A 146 1.16 -6.30 8.23
CA ILE A 146 -0.12 -6.13 8.92
C ILE A 146 0.15 -5.33 10.17
N GLY A 147 -0.27 -4.06 10.16
CA GLY A 147 -0.28 -3.19 11.35
C GLY A 147 -1.57 -3.36 12.14
N PHE A 148 -1.55 -2.95 13.40
CA PHE A 148 -2.70 -3.00 14.29
C PHE A 148 -2.83 -1.69 15.07
N GLY A 149 -4.05 -1.32 15.41
CA GLY A 149 -4.30 -0.17 16.29
C GLY A 149 -4.41 1.19 15.62
N ASP A 150 -4.20 1.30 14.30
CA ASP A 150 -4.46 2.53 13.57
C ASP A 150 -5.97 2.82 13.47
N VAL A 151 -6.32 4.10 13.36
CA VAL A 151 -7.70 4.59 13.21
C VAL A 151 -8.00 4.90 11.76
N VAL A 152 -9.17 4.48 11.27
CA VAL A 152 -9.62 4.79 9.91
C VAL A 152 -10.79 5.79 9.97
N THR A 153 -10.64 6.93 9.34
CA THR A 153 -11.62 8.03 9.35
C THR A 153 -12.10 8.35 7.93
N PRO A 154 -13.41 8.44 7.69
CA PRO A 154 -14.52 8.21 8.62
C PRO A 154 -14.75 6.72 8.90
N SER A 155 -14.44 5.87 7.95
CA SER A 155 -14.56 4.41 7.97
C SER A 155 -13.80 3.82 6.79
N PRO A 156 -13.49 2.50 6.80
CA PRO A 156 -12.96 1.83 5.61
C PRO A 156 -13.98 1.90 4.47
N ILE A 157 -13.46 1.96 3.25
CA ILE A 157 -14.26 1.99 2.02
C ILE A 157 -14.33 0.63 1.36
N ASP A 158 -15.44 0.34 0.69
CA ASP A 158 -15.53 -0.78 -0.26
C ASP A 158 -14.79 -0.41 -1.54
N LEU A 159 -13.84 -1.25 -1.94
CA LEU A 159 -12.99 -1.02 -3.10
C LEU A 159 -13.01 -2.23 -4.04
N ASP A 160 -13.42 -2.01 -5.27
CA ASP A 160 -13.22 -2.97 -6.35
C ASP A 160 -11.79 -2.81 -6.89
N TYR A 161 -10.92 -3.74 -6.48
CA TYR A 161 -9.50 -3.67 -6.84
C TYR A 161 -9.30 -3.94 -8.34
N PRO A 162 -8.53 -3.11 -9.06
CA PRO A 162 -8.36 -3.24 -10.49
C PRO A 162 -7.67 -4.54 -10.89
N VAL A 163 -8.16 -5.17 -11.94
CA VAL A 163 -7.59 -6.39 -12.50
C VAL A 163 -6.62 -6.10 -13.65
N LEU A 164 -5.52 -6.85 -13.70
CA LEU A 164 -4.56 -6.79 -14.81
C LEU A 164 -5.07 -7.51 -16.06
N LEU A 165 -5.94 -8.50 -15.89
CA LEU A 165 -6.54 -9.30 -16.96
C LEU A 165 -8.06 -9.26 -16.84
N GLU A 166 -8.73 -8.54 -17.72
CA GLU A 166 -10.16 -8.23 -17.69
C GLU A 166 -11.11 -9.44 -17.59
N HIS A 167 -10.65 -10.62 -17.99
CA HIS A 167 -11.47 -11.84 -17.93
C HIS A 167 -11.45 -12.52 -16.55
N LEU A 168 -10.65 -12.03 -15.62
CA LEU A 168 -10.61 -12.54 -14.26
C LEU A 168 -11.48 -11.66 -13.33
N PRO A 169 -12.07 -12.25 -12.30
CA PRO A 169 -12.88 -11.49 -11.35
C PRO A 169 -12.03 -10.53 -10.53
N SER A 170 -12.58 -9.35 -10.26
CA SER A 170 -11.99 -8.36 -9.34
C SER A 170 -12.18 -8.79 -7.88
N ALA A 171 -11.33 -8.25 -7.01
CA ALA A 171 -11.47 -8.38 -5.57
C ALA A 171 -12.28 -7.20 -5.03
N ASN A 172 -13.41 -7.46 -4.37
CA ASN A 172 -14.09 -6.44 -3.58
C ASN A 172 -13.59 -6.53 -2.14
N ILE A 173 -12.81 -5.55 -1.69
CA ILE A 173 -12.11 -5.54 -0.40
C ILE A 173 -12.39 -4.26 0.37
N LEU A 174 -12.14 -4.29 1.68
CA LEU A 174 -12.11 -3.07 2.48
C LEU A 174 -10.72 -2.42 2.37
N ALA A 175 -10.72 -1.10 2.27
CA ALA A 175 -9.51 -0.30 2.15
C ALA A 175 -9.61 1.01 2.96
N TYR A 176 -8.49 1.64 3.20
CA TYR A 176 -8.45 2.97 3.77
C TYR A 176 -9.18 3.98 2.89
N SER A 177 -9.88 4.93 3.53
CA SER A 177 -10.30 6.16 2.86
C SER A 177 -9.06 6.95 2.42
N LEU A 178 -9.23 7.77 1.40
CA LEU A 178 -8.14 8.62 0.90
C LEU A 178 -7.67 9.60 1.98
N GLU A 179 -8.60 10.11 2.78
CA GLU A 179 -8.33 11.01 3.90
C GLU A 179 -7.47 10.35 4.97
N THR A 180 -7.72 9.08 5.32
CA THR A 180 -6.86 8.32 6.22
C THR A 180 -5.46 8.12 5.64
N VAL A 181 -5.35 7.81 4.34
CA VAL A 181 -4.04 7.69 3.67
C VAL A 181 -3.25 9.00 3.76
N ILE A 182 -3.89 10.13 3.49
CA ILE A 182 -3.26 11.46 3.58
C ILE A 182 -2.81 11.73 5.01
N ALA A 183 -3.69 11.48 5.99
CA ALA A 183 -3.42 11.72 7.41
C ALA A 183 -2.23 10.90 7.93
N GLU A 184 -2.17 9.59 7.65
CA GLU A 184 -1.04 8.74 8.07
C GLU A 184 0.29 9.17 7.44
N LYS A 185 0.26 9.52 6.15
CA LYS A 185 1.47 9.99 5.46
C LYS A 185 1.90 11.36 5.95
N MET A 186 0.96 12.28 6.21
CA MET A 186 1.23 13.57 6.83
C MET A 186 1.86 13.38 8.20
N HIS A 187 1.30 12.50 9.04
CA HIS A 187 1.90 12.18 10.34
C HIS A 187 3.35 11.71 10.18
N ALA A 188 3.61 10.74 9.29
CA ALA A 188 4.95 10.21 9.10
C ALA A 188 5.99 11.26 8.66
N ILE A 189 5.62 12.22 7.81
CA ILE A 189 6.55 13.28 7.37
C ILE A 189 6.72 14.40 8.42
N VAL A 190 5.71 14.62 9.26
CA VAL A 190 5.77 15.60 10.36
C VAL A 190 6.59 15.04 11.53
N ASP A 191 6.34 13.81 11.95
CA ASP A 191 7.02 13.17 13.10
C ASP A 191 8.49 12.89 12.82
N LEU A 192 8.80 12.31 11.65
CA LEU A 192 10.17 11.92 11.30
C LEU A 192 11.01 13.08 10.71
N ALA A 193 10.37 14.03 10.08
CA ALA A 193 10.99 15.18 9.43
C ALA A 193 12.29 14.82 8.65
N ASP A 194 13.41 15.45 8.99
CA ASP A 194 14.70 15.24 8.32
C ASP A 194 15.40 13.90 8.66
N GLN A 195 14.93 13.20 9.69
CA GLN A 195 15.39 11.85 10.02
C GLN A 195 14.74 10.79 9.08
N SER A 196 13.68 11.17 8.34
CA SER A 196 12.95 10.26 7.49
C SER A 196 13.79 9.73 6.32
N SER A 197 13.84 8.40 6.18
CA SER A 197 14.25 7.73 4.95
C SER A 197 13.07 7.42 4.01
N ARG A 198 11.84 7.75 4.44
CA ARG A 198 10.58 7.38 3.79
C ARG A 198 10.19 8.36 2.68
N MET A 199 11.06 8.55 1.69
CA MET A 199 10.80 9.42 0.53
C MET A 199 9.51 9.07 -0.21
N LYS A 200 9.07 7.82 -0.10
CA LYS A 200 7.80 7.35 -0.67
C LYS A 200 6.58 8.13 -0.15
N ASP A 201 6.58 8.56 1.11
CA ASP A 201 5.44 9.25 1.70
C ASP A 201 5.30 10.68 1.16
N TYR A 202 6.41 11.39 0.92
CA TYR A 202 6.41 12.69 0.25
C TYR A 202 5.92 12.58 -1.20
N TYR A 203 6.37 11.54 -1.93
CA TYR A 203 5.98 11.31 -3.31
C TYR A 203 4.48 10.96 -3.42
N ASP A 204 4.02 10.00 -2.61
CA ASP A 204 2.64 9.55 -2.62
C ASP A 204 1.69 10.71 -2.24
N LEU A 205 2.01 11.51 -1.18
CA LEU A 205 1.23 12.69 -0.82
C LEU A 205 1.16 13.72 -1.94
N TYR A 206 2.30 14.00 -2.60
CA TYR A 206 2.33 14.92 -3.73
C TYR A 206 1.39 14.48 -4.83
N LYS A 207 1.44 13.20 -5.22
CA LYS A 207 0.58 12.63 -6.28
C LYS A 207 -0.90 12.65 -5.86
N ILE A 208 -1.22 12.23 -4.65
CA ILE A 208 -2.60 12.21 -4.13
C ILE A 208 -3.17 13.63 -4.11
N LEU A 209 -2.51 14.59 -3.48
CA LEU A 209 -3.01 15.95 -3.33
C LEU A 209 -3.07 16.73 -4.65
N GLN A 210 -2.36 16.29 -5.68
CA GLN A 210 -2.41 16.86 -7.03
C GLN A 210 -3.57 16.28 -7.85
N ASN A 211 -3.83 14.98 -7.76
CA ASN A 211 -4.66 14.26 -8.73
C ASN A 211 -6.01 13.80 -8.17
N GLU A 212 -6.10 13.57 -6.86
CA GLU A 212 -7.29 12.98 -6.26
C GLU A 212 -8.17 14.01 -5.55
N LYS A 213 -9.46 13.70 -5.49
CA LYS A 213 -10.43 14.52 -4.76
C LYS A 213 -10.67 13.93 -3.38
N TYR A 214 -10.48 14.71 -2.36
CA TYR A 214 -10.76 14.37 -0.96
C TYR A 214 -11.73 15.39 -0.35
N ASN A 215 -12.43 14.99 0.72
CA ASN A 215 -13.28 15.89 1.49
C ASN A 215 -12.42 16.63 2.54
N PRO A 216 -12.32 17.97 2.48
CA PRO A 216 -11.47 18.72 3.42
C PRO A 216 -11.90 18.60 4.88
N THR A 217 -13.21 18.54 5.18
CA THR A 217 -13.71 18.38 6.55
C THR A 217 -13.33 17.02 7.10
N THR A 218 -13.59 15.96 6.34
CA THR A 218 -13.21 14.59 6.72
C THR A 218 -11.70 14.43 6.82
N LEU A 219 -10.92 15.12 5.95
CA LEU A 219 -9.45 15.11 6.05
C LEU A 219 -8.97 15.75 7.35
N GLN A 220 -9.57 16.88 7.79
CA GLN A 220 -9.23 17.49 9.07
C GLN A 220 -9.47 16.53 10.23
N GLU A 221 -10.62 15.84 10.25
CA GLU A 221 -10.94 14.83 11.25
C GLU A 221 -9.96 13.65 11.21
N ALA A 222 -9.60 13.16 10.01
CA ALA A 222 -8.65 12.07 9.85
C ALA A 222 -7.25 12.45 10.38
N ILE A 223 -6.78 13.66 10.09
CA ILE A 223 -5.51 14.18 10.61
C ILE A 223 -5.55 14.24 12.15
N LYS A 224 -6.59 14.84 12.72
CA LYS A 224 -6.75 14.93 14.17
C LYS A 224 -6.71 13.55 14.82
N HIS A 225 -7.57 12.63 14.40
CA HIS A 225 -7.64 11.27 14.95
C HIS A 225 -6.31 10.51 14.81
N THR A 226 -5.62 10.66 13.67
CA THR A 226 -4.32 10.00 13.44
C THR A 226 -3.25 10.52 14.39
N PHE A 227 -3.16 11.84 14.58
CA PHE A 227 -2.16 12.46 15.45
C PHE A 227 -2.44 12.20 16.94
N GLU A 228 -3.71 12.22 17.33
CA GLU A 228 -4.15 11.85 18.69
C GLU A 228 -3.83 10.37 18.99
N ASN A 229 -4.22 9.46 18.08
CA ASN A 229 -3.97 8.03 18.24
C ASN A 229 -2.48 7.68 18.34
N ARG A 230 -1.63 8.47 17.68
CA ARG A 230 -0.16 8.31 17.70
C ARG A 230 0.53 9.21 18.73
N HIS A 231 -0.23 9.86 19.61
CA HIS A 231 0.26 10.72 20.69
C HIS A 231 1.25 11.80 20.23
N THR A 232 1.01 12.35 19.03
CA THR A 232 1.85 13.42 18.45
C THR A 232 1.10 14.76 18.55
N PRO A 233 1.46 15.64 19.53
CA PRO A 233 0.78 16.91 19.73
C PRO A 233 1.14 17.92 18.64
N TYR A 234 0.27 18.92 18.47
CA TYR A 234 0.58 20.08 17.65
C TYR A 234 1.86 20.79 18.15
N ASN A 235 2.69 21.19 17.20
CA ASN A 235 3.87 22.01 17.47
C ASN A 235 4.05 23.05 16.36
N GLU A 236 3.93 24.33 16.70
CA GLU A 236 4.08 25.44 15.76
C GLU A 236 5.47 25.48 15.09
N ASN A 237 6.50 24.97 15.79
CA ASN A 237 7.89 24.93 15.31
C ASN A 237 8.26 23.64 14.60
N THR A 238 7.26 22.86 14.15
CA THR A 238 7.48 21.60 13.43
C THR A 238 8.40 21.81 12.23
N MET A 239 9.47 21.02 12.17
CA MET A 239 10.55 21.17 11.18
C MET A 239 10.02 21.08 9.75
N PHE A 240 9.05 20.19 9.49
CA PHE A 240 8.47 20.03 8.16
C PHE A 240 7.91 21.34 7.58
N PHE A 241 7.30 22.20 8.40
CA PHE A 241 6.69 23.46 7.94
C PHE A 241 7.68 24.65 7.92
N ARG A 242 8.94 24.46 8.28
CA ARG A 242 9.97 25.52 8.15
C ARG A 242 10.33 25.71 6.68
N LYS A 243 10.53 26.97 6.27
CA LYS A 243 10.87 27.35 4.89
C LYS A 243 12.12 26.64 4.36
N GLU A 244 13.10 26.41 5.25
CA GLU A 244 14.39 25.81 4.92
C GLU A 244 14.30 24.31 4.68
N PHE A 245 13.21 23.64 5.06
CA PHE A 245 13.11 22.17 4.99
C PHE A 245 13.33 21.63 3.59
N GLY A 246 12.75 22.28 2.57
CA GLY A 246 12.94 21.91 1.16
C GLY A 246 14.39 22.05 0.65
N SER A 247 15.22 22.83 1.36
CA SER A 247 16.64 23.04 1.03
C SER A 247 17.59 22.11 1.77
N ASN A 248 17.08 21.20 2.62
CA ASN A 248 17.90 20.25 3.36
C ASN A 248 18.67 19.33 2.41
N GLN A 249 20.00 19.43 2.38
CA GLN A 249 20.86 18.71 1.45
C GLN A 249 20.73 17.17 1.58
N GLN A 250 20.63 16.65 2.81
CA GLN A 250 20.51 15.21 3.02
C GLN A 250 19.20 14.67 2.46
N MET A 251 18.09 15.40 2.65
CA MET A 251 16.80 15.05 2.09
C MET A 251 16.80 15.10 0.57
N GLN A 252 17.43 16.09 -0.04
CA GLN A 252 17.60 16.18 -1.50
C GLN A 252 18.39 15.00 -2.07
N VAL A 253 19.44 14.55 -1.37
CA VAL A 253 20.20 13.36 -1.78
C VAL A 253 19.34 12.10 -1.69
N ARG A 254 18.61 11.91 -0.56
CA ARG A 254 17.68 10.78 -0.38
C ARG A 254 16.59 10.79 -1.46
N TRP A 255 16.01 11.97 -1.75
CA TRP A 255 15.01 12.14 -2.79
C TRP A 255 15.53 11.76 -4.17
N THR A 256 16.70 12.26 -4.55
CA THR A 256 17.34 11.93 -5.82
C THR A 256 17.56 10.42 -5.98
N ALA A 257 18.03 9.77 -4.93
CA ALA A 257 18.22 8.31 -4.92
C ALA A 257 16.88 7.56 -5.04
N PHE A 258 15.83 8.04 -4.39
CA PHE A 258 14.49 7.48 -4.47
C PHE A 258 13.92 7.64 -5.89
N MET A 259 13.95 8.83 -6.48
CA MET A 259 13.44 9.10 -7.83
C MET A 259 14.10 8.22 -8.90
N ARG A 260 15.39 7.94 -8.77
CA ARG A 260 16.09 6.99 -9.66
C ARG A 260 15.54 5.56 -9.55
N LYS A 261 15.11 5.13 -8.35
CA LYS A 261 14.59 3.77 -8.12
C LYS A 261 13.19 3.55 -8.67
N ILE A 262 12.33 4.58 -8.64
CA ILE A 262 10.93 4.44 -9.09
C ILE A 262 10.77 4.57 -10.60
N THR A 263 11.85 4.83 -11.34
CA THR A 263 11.83 5.01 -12.81
C THR A 263 10.75 6.00 -13.29
N SER A 264 10.45 7.00 -12.45
CA SER A 264 9.49 8.04 -12.81
C SER A 264 10.05 8.92 -13.93
N THR A 265 9.21 9.24 -14.90
CA THR A 265 9.51 10.25 -15.93
C THR A 265 9.43 11.67 -15.40
N ASP A 266 8.83 11.85 -14.21
CA ASP A 266 8.65 13.16 -13.57
C ASP A 266 9.99 13.69 -13.06
N LYS A 267 10.37 14.88 -13.52
CA LYS A 267 11.56 15.60 -13.03
C LYS A 267 11.19 16.46 -11.82
N LEU A 268 10.74 15.83 -10.73
CA LEU A 268 10.33 16.53 -9.53
C LEU A 268 11.54 16.76 -8.61
N SER A 269 11.84 18.01 -8.28
CA SER A 269 12.81 18.34 -7.25
C SER A 269 12.17 18.20 -5.85
N PHE A 270 12.99 17.88 -4.85
CA PHE A 270 12.52 17.82 -3.45
C PHE A 270 11.94 19.16 -2.99
N THR A 271 12.59 20.25 -3.35
CA THR A 271 12.17 21.62 -2.99
C THR A 271 10.77 21.94 -3.52
N GLU A 272 10.47 21.61 -4.78
CA GLU A 272 9.12 21.82 -5.35
C GLU A 272 8.06 20.98 -4.67
N VAL A 273 8.37 19.72 -4.40
CA VAL A 273 7.46 18.81 -3.68
C VAL A 273 7.16 19.34 -2.29
N ILE A 274 8.18 19.74 -1.53
CA ILE A 274 7.99 20.28 -0.18
C ILE A 274 7.19 21.58 -0.18
N ALA A 275 7.49 22.51 -1.08
CA ALA A 275 6.73 23.75 -1.20
C ALA A 275 5.23 23.49 -1.48
N PHE A 276 4.93 22.56 -2.38
CA PHE A 276 3.56 22.16 -2.67
C PHE A 276 2.89 21.53 -1.44
N LEU A 277 3.55 20.56 -0.78
CA LEU A 277 2.99 19.88 0.38
C LEU A 277 2.76 20.83 1.55
N GLN A 278 3.71 21.74 1.83
CA GLN A 278 3.56 22.76 2.86
C GLN A 278 2.34 23.66 2.57
N GLN A 279 2.20 24.13 1.35
CA GLN A 279 1.05 24.97 0.94
C GLN A 279 -0.29 24.24 1.13
N ARG A 280 -0.35 22.95 0.83
CA ARG A 280 -1.58 22.16 0.88
C ARG A 280 -1.94 21.70 2.29
N LEU A 281 -0.94 21.38 3.11
CA LEU A 281 -1.15 20.75 4.42
C LEU A 281 -1.13 21.76 5.57
N LEU A 282 -0.50 22.93 5.41
CA LEU A 282 -0.40 23.94 6.47
C LEU A 282 -1.76 24.35 7.05
N PRO A 283 -2.83 24.60 6.26
CA PRO A 283 -4.13 24.97 6.82
C PRO A 283 -4.69 23.90 7.78
N PHE A 284 -4.53 22.63 7.44
CA PHE A 284 -4.96 21.53 8.31
C PHE A 284 -4.12 21.42 9.58
N TRP A 285 -2.81 21.72 9.48
CA TRP A 285 -1.91 21.73 10.62
C TRP A 285 -2.24 22.86 11.59
N GLU A 286 -2.47 24.06 11.09
CA GLU A 286 -2.81 25.22 11.89
C GLU A 286 -4.17 25.07 12.63
N ASN A 287 -5.14 24.41 12.01
CA ASN A 287 -6.43 24.12 12.64
C ASN A 287 -6.33 23.15 13.84
N MET A 288 -5.21 22.46 14.03
CA MET A 288 -4.96 21.63 15.22
C MET A 288 -4.51 22.46 16.44
N LYS A 289 -4.22 23.75 16.28
CA LYS A 289 -3.73 24.63 17.33
C LYS A 289 -4.81 24.99 18.36
N ASP A 290 -6.06 25.08 17.91
CA ASP A 290 -7.16 25.67 18.69
C ASP A 290 -7.91 24.62 19.54
N GLU A 291 -7.36 23.45 19.73
CA GLU A 291 -7.90 22.34 20.51
C GLU A 291 -6.90 21.86 21.58
#